data_fa0d2aa9257a741184455c5d7947b332
#
_entry.id   fa0d2aa9257a741184455c5d7947b332
#
_cell.length_a   1.000
_cell.length_b   1.000
_cell.length_c   1.000
_cell.angle_alpha   90.00
_cell.angle_beta   90.00
_cell.angle_gamma   90.00
#
_symmetry.space_group_name_H-M   'P 1'
#
loop_
_entity.id
_entity.type
_entity.pdbx_description
1 polymer ?
#
loop_
_entity_poly.entity_id
_entity_poly.type
_entity_poly.pdbx_seq_one_letter_code
_entity_poly.pdbx_strand_id
1 'polypeptide(L)'
;MSETVAGILKRINKDQFSLRTADRSYRVGPLTATVPSDLVRRFGIVEGAAIVGQVDVKKGKRVVVSLDSVGGLPPAQFRGRPHFSDLVAVDPYERFDLGACKQESMRIVDLISPIGKGTRQLIVSPPKAGKTILLEQMVGAIRHSSPKTRILVLLVDERPEEVTHFRRACVGTEVVASTSDHTADEHCELAELVLAHVQAELECGQEVVLMIDSLTRVGRAFNNRTRRGGSARPTMTGGLEAGVLEIPRRLFGLARTIENGGSVTIIASCL
;
A
#
# COMPACT_ATOMS: atom_id res chain seq x y z
N MET A 1 -0.28 -21.42 -24.07
CA MET A 1 -0.39 -21.81 -22.64
C MET A 1 -0.79 -20.58 -21.85
N SER A 2 -1.89 -20.61 -21.14
CA SER A 2 -2.29 -19.51 -20.24
C SER A 2 -1.40 -19.55 -19.00
N GLU A 3 -0.87 -18.40 -18.61
CA GLU A 3 -0.04 -18.22 -17.42
C GLU A 3 -0.86 -17.47 -16.37
N THR A 4 -0.86 -17.98 -15.12
CA THR A 4 -1.51 -17.27 -14.02
C THR A 4 -0.66 -16.07 -13.60
N VAL A 5 -1.29 -14.91 -13.47
CA VAL A 5 -0.64 -13.67 -13.02
C VAL A 5 -1.42 -13.08 -11.85
N ALA A 6 -0.68 -12.51 -10.89
CA ALA A 6 -1.24 -11.74 -9.79
C ALA A 6 -0.64 -10.33 -9.78
N GLY A 7 -1.43 -9.32 -9.48
CA GLY A 7 -0.99 -7.94 -9.41
C GLY A 7 -2.12 -6.99 -9.07
N ILE A 8 -1.88 -5.69 -9.15
CA ILE A 8 -2.90 -4.67 -8.93
C ILE A 8 -3.23 -3.92 -10.22
N LEU A 9 -4.48 -3.46 -10.33
CA LEU A 9 -4.93 -2.67 -11.48
C LEU A 9 -4.38 -1.25 -11.39
N LYS A 10 -3.65 -0.81 -12.42
CA LYS A 10 -3.26 0.59 -12.63
C LYS A 10 -4.03 1.13 -13.84
N ARG A 11 -4.73 2.24 -13.65
CA ARG A 11 -5.32 3.00 -14.75
C ARG A 11 -4.23 3.85 -15.42
N ILE A 12 -4.09 3.71 -16.73
CA ILE A 12 -3.16 4.53 -17.53
C ILE A 12 -3.89 5.75 -18.09
N ASN A 13 -5.08 5.51 -18.65
CA ASN A 13 -6.00 6.55 -19.07
C ASN A 13 -7.46 6.03 -19.01
N LYS A 14 -8.41 6.74 -19.62
CA LYS A 14 -9.85 6.42 -19.52
C LYS A 14 -10.20 4.98 -19.87
N ASP A 15 -9.53 4.40 -20.86
CA ASP A 15 -9.85 3.07 -21.43
C ASP A 15 -8.67 2.10 -21.43
N GLN A 16 -7.53 2.48 -20.85
CA GLN A 16 -6.33 1.66 -20.79
C GLN A 16 -5.97 1.33 -19.34
N PHE A 17 -5.83 0.05 -19.08
CA PHE A 17 -5.51 -0.49 -17.77
C PHE A 17 -4.36 -1.49 -17.89
N SER A 18 -3.52 -1.53 -16.88
CA SER A 18 -2.45 -2.50 -16.78
C SER A 18 -2.43 -3.18 -15.42
N LEU A 19 -2.06 -4.45 -15.43
CA LEU A 19 -1.76 -5.21 -14.22
C LEU A 19 -0.30 -4.97 -13.87
N ARG A 20 -0.05 -4.57 -12.64
CA ARG A 20 1.29 -4.23 -12.10
C ARG A 20 1.61 -5.16 -10.93
N THR A 21 2.84 -5.62 -10.86
CA THR A 21 3.30 -6.57 -9.86
C THR A 21 4.15 -5.91 -8.77
N ALA A 22 4.10 -6.43 -7.55
CA ALA A 22 4.79 -5.86 -6.40
C ALA A 22 6.31 -6.04 -6.45
N ASP A 23 6.83 -7.08 -7.14
CA ASP A 23 8.24 -7.34 -7.33
C ASP A 23 8.99 -6.16 -7.95
N ARG A 24 8.30 -5.41 -8.81
CA ARG A 24 8.76 -4.17 -9.43
C ARG A 24 8.19 -2.89 -8.81
N SER A 25 7.67 -2.98 -7.60
CA SER A 25 7.02 -1.83 -6.94
C SER A 25 5.96 -1.18 -7.83
N TYR A 26 5.16 -2.01 -8.48
CA TYR A 26 4.06 -1.61 -9.38
C TYR A 26 4.48 -0.79 -10.60
N ARG A 27 5.76 -0.84 -11.01
CA ARG A 27 6.22 -0.23 -12.25
C ARG A 27 6.01 -1.14 -13.45
N VAL A 28 6.18 -0.57 -14.64
CA VAL A 28 6.19 -1.34 -15.89
C VAL A 28 7.35 -2.32 -15.87
N GLY A 29 7.08 -3.56 -16.23
CA GLY A 29 8.09 -4.61 -16.28
C GLY A 29 7.67 -5.74 -17.22
N PRO A 30 8.48 -6.79 -17.32
CA PRO A 30 8.21 -7.92 -18.21
C PRO A 30 6.89 -8.65 -17.92
N LEU A 31 6.46 -8.64 -16.65
CA LEU A 31 5.20 -9.27 -16.20
C LEU A 31 3.98 -8.35 -16.30
N THR A 32 4.16 -7.09 -16.70
CA THR A 32 3.06 -6.16 -16.92
C THR A 32 2.13 -6.70 -18.00
N ALA A 33 0.83 -6.81 -17.69
CA ALA A 33 -0.18 -7.24 -18.65
C ALA A 33 -1.23 -6.15 -18.87
N THR A 34 -1.77 -6.07 -20.06
CA THR A 34 -2.92 -5.21 -20.35
C THR A 34 -4.18 -5.88 -19.80
N VAL A 35 -5.01 -5.11 -19.10
CA VAL A 35 -6.34 -5.56 -18.67
C VAL A 35 -7.38 -4.95 -19.61
N PRO A 36 -8.16 -5.76 -20.35
CA PRO A 36 -9.19 -5.24 -21.24
C PRO A 36 -10.25 -4.40 -20.52
N SER A 37 -10.64 -3.28 -21.13
CA SER A 37 -11.60 -2.35 -20.52
C SER A 37 -13.00 -2.95 -20.34
N ASP A 38 -13.37 -3.93 -21.16
CA ASP A 38 -14.62 -4.68 -21.02
C ASP A 38 -14.64 -5.53 -19.74
N LEU A 39 -13.54 -6.19 -19.37
CA LEU A 39 -13.41 -6.89 -18.11
C LEU A 39 -13.51 -5.92 -16.91
N VAL A 40 -12.83 -4.78 -17.01
CA VAL A 40 -12.87 -3.75 -15.94
C VAL A 40 -14.28 -3.23 -15.73
N ARG A 41 -15.00 -2.91 -16.82
CA ARG A 41 -16.39 -2.42 -16.75
C ARG A 41 -17.36 -3.50 -16.29
N ARG A 42 -17.21 -4.73 -16.82
CA ARG A 42 -18.09 -5.86 -16.49
C ARG A 42 -18.11 -6.15 -15.00
N PHE A 43 -16.94 -6.17 -14.36
CA PHE A 43 -16.80 -6.52 -12.94
C PHE A 43 -16.66 -5.31 -12.01
N GLY A 44 -16.74 -4.09 -12.54
CA GLY A 44 -16.62 -2.87 -11.73
C GLY A 44 -15.28 -2.74 -11.03
N ILE A 45 -14.19 -3.16 -11.70
CA ILE A 45 -12.84 -3.15 -11.10
C ILE A 45 -12.34 -1.72 -11.00
N VAL A 46 -11.82 -1.36 -9.83
CA VAL A 46 -11.28 -0.03 -9.55
C VAL A 46 -9.75 -0.05 -9.57
N GLU A 47 -9.15 1.12 -9.72
CA GLU A 47 -7.70 1.27 -9.57
C GLU A 47 -7.24 0.77 -8.19
N GLY A 48 -6.11 0.09 -8.15
CA GLY A 48 -5.58 -0.51 -6.93
C GLY A 48 -6.15 -1.89 -6.59
N ALA A 49 -7.26 -2.34 -7.21
CA ALA A 49 -7.81 -3.66 -6.94
C ALA A 49 -6.80 -4.76 -7.26
N ALA A 50 -6.59 -5.68 -6.31
CA ALA A 50 -5.78 -6.88 -6.53
C ALA A 50 -6.49 -7.83 -7.49
N ILE A 51 -5.78 -8.32 -8.49
CA ILE A 51 -6.32 -9.21 -9.53
C ILE A 51 -5.45 -10.46 -9.59
N VAL A 52 -6.09 -11.62 -9.59
CA VAL A 52 -5.52 -12.89 -10.02
C VAL A 52 -6.27 -13.34 -11.26
N GLY A 53 -5.55 -13.75 -12.30
CA GLY A 53 -6.19 -14.16 -13.54
C GLY A 53 -5.21 -14.80 -14.52
N GLN A 54 -5.73 -15.19 -15.67
CA GLN A 54 -4.97 -15.86 -16.74
C GLN A 54 -4.55 -14.84 -17.79
N VAL A 55 -3.30 -14.94 -18.22
CA VAL A 55 -2.71 -14.10 -19.26
C VAL A 55 -2.41 -14.94 -20.50
N ASP A 56 -2.74 -14.38 -21.65
CA ASP A 56 -2.30 -14.88 -22.96
C ASP A 56 -1.33 -13.91 -23.60
N VAL A 57 -0.38 -14.41 -24.36
CA VAL A 57 0.61 -13.59 -25.08
C VAL A 57 0.16 -13.46 -26.54
N LYS A 58 -0.37 -12.28 -26.90
CA LYS A 58 -0.82 -11.96 -28.23
C LYS A 58 0.13 -10.92 -28.88
N LYS A 59 0.76 -11.30 -29.98
CA LYS A 59 1.70 -10.42 -30.72
C LYS A 59 2.76 -9.78 -29.79
N GLY A 60 3.33 -10.57 -28.90
CA GLY A 60 4.34 -10.10 -27.93
C GLY A 60 3.82 -9.24 -26.77
N LYS A 61 2.49 -9.02 -26.68
CA LYS A 61 1.84 -8.30 -25.58
C LYS A 61 1.12 -9.27 -24.66
N ARG A 62 1.32 -9.11 -23.37
CA ARG A 62 0.60 -9.88 -22.33
C ARG A 62 -0.78 -9.25 -22.12
N VAL A 63 -1.83 -10.04 -22.22
CA VAL A 63 -3.22 -9.59 -22.06
C VAL A 63 -3.96 -10.52 -21.12
N VAL A 64 -4.63 -9.97 -20.11
CA VAL A 64 -5.50 -10.73 -19.21
C VAL A 64 -6.72 -11.22 -19.99
N VAL A 65 -6.95 -12.53 -20.02
CA VAL A 65 -8.07 -13.14 -20.76
C VAL A 65 -9.20 -13.60 -19.84
N SER A 66 -8.90 -13.95 -18.60
CA SER A 66 -9.90 -14.27 -17.58
C SER A 66 -9.45 -13.85 -16.21
N LEU A 67 -10.40 -13.68 -15.30
CA LEU A 67 -10.17 -13.31 -13.90
C LEU A 67 -10.54 -14.49 -13.01
N ASP A 68 -9.62 -14.89 -12.14
CA ASP A 68 -9.85 -15.92 -11.12
C ASP A 68 -10.38 -15.29 -9.84
N SER A 69 -9.80 -14.14 -9.41
CA SER A 69 -10.30 -13.35 -8.28
C SER A 69 -9.97 -11.86 -8.42
N VAL A 70 -10.74 -11.02 -7.72
CA VAL A 70 -10.49 -9.58 -7.57
C VAL A 70 -10.66 -9.22 -6.09
N GLY A 71 -9.63 -8.63 -5.46
CA GLY A 71 -9.62 -8.33 -4.02
C GLY A 71 -9.82 -9.58 -3.14
N GLY A 72 -9.39 -10.76 -3.63
CA GLY A 72 -9.63 -12.04 -2.96
C GLY A 72 -11.05 -12.60 -3.11
N LEU A 73 -11.96 -11.86 -3.76
CA LEU A 73 -13.35 -12.27 -4.00
C LEU A 73 -13.51 -12.83 -5.43
N PRO A 74 -14.49 -13.71 -5.67
CA PRO A 74 -14.94 -14.03 -7.01
C PRO A 74 -15.29 -12.75 -7.79
N PRO A 75 -14.93 -12.61 -9.09
CA PRO A 75 -15.11 -11.36 -9.83
C PRO A 75 -16.55 -10.82 -9.84
N ALA A 76 -17.55 -11.71 -9.84
CA ALA A 76 -18.95 -11.32 -9.78
C ALA A 76 -19.34 -10.69 -8.42
N GLN A 77 -18.74 -11.14 -7.33
CA GLN A 77 -18.99 -10.61 -5.98
C GLN A 77 -18.28 -9.26 -5.77
N PHE A 78 -17.12 -9.06 -6.39
CA PHE A 78 -16.37 -7.82 -6.29
C PHE A 78 -17.20 -6.59 -6.71
N ARG A 79 -18.09 -6.74 -7.70
CA ARG A 79 -18.98 -5.65 -8.15
C ARG A 79 -19.97 -5.22 -7.07
N GLY A 80 -20.39 -6.12 -6.20
CA GLY A 80 -21.36 -5.86 -5.12
C GLY A 80 -20.72 -5.45 -3.79
N ARG A 81 -19.39 -5.25 -3.74
CA ARG A 81 -18.72 -4.82 -2.52
C ARG A 81 -19.20 -3.42 -2.10
N PRO A 82 -19.24 -3.12 -0.81
CA PRO A 82 -19.55 -1.76 -0.34
C PRO A 82 -18.46 -0.78 -0.79
N HIS A 83 -18.84 0.45 -1.08
CA HIS A 83 -17.87 1.52 -1.32
C HIS A 83 -17.27 2.00 0.01
N PHE A 84 -16.06 2.52 -0.05
CA PHE A 84 -15.34 3.02 1.12
C PHE A 84 -16.15 4.05 1.95
N SER A 85 -16.95 4.89 1.27
CA SER A 85 -17.84 5.87 1.90
C SER A 85 -18.97 5.25 2.72
N ASP A 86 -19.36 4.01 2.40
CA ASP A 86 -20.52 3.33 2.96
C ASP A 86 -20.11 2.38 4.10
N LEU A 87 -18.81 2.22 4.33
CA LEU A 87 -18.26 1.37 5.37
C LEU A 87 -18.48 2.01 6.75
N VAL A 88 -19.07 1.26 7.67
CA VAL A 88 -19.28 1.71 9.06
C VAL A 88 -18.02 1.44 9.86
N ALA A 89 -17.32 2.52 10.27
CA ALA A 89 -16.15 2.41 11.12
C ALA A 89 -16.53 2.29 12.60
N VAL A 90 -15.87 1.38 13.31
CA VAL A 90 -16.02 1.16 14.75
C VAL A 90 -14.69 1.32 15.48
N ASP A 91 -14.75 1.48 16.80
CA ASP A 91 -13.55 1.54 17.62
C ASP A 91 -12.77 0.22 17.55
N PRO A 92 -11.43 0.25 17.51
CA PRO A 92 -10.60 -0.94 17.54
C PRO A 92 -10.81 -1.76 18.82
N TYR A 93 -11.13 -3.03 18.69
CA TYR A 93 -11.39 -3.95 19.82
C TYR A 93 -10.41 -5.13 19.86
N GLU A 94 -9.62 -5.34 18.83
CA GLU A 94 -8.56 -6.35 18.76
C GLU A 94 -7.19 -5.69 18.67
N ARG A 95 -6.15 -6.34 19.22
CA ARG A 95 -4.77 -5.90 19.08
C ARG A 95 -3.89 -6.99 18.50
N PHE A 96 -2.74 -6.61 17.95
CA PHE A 96 -1.67 -7.53 17.64
C PHE A 96 -0.91 -7.89 18.92
N ASP A 97 -0.69 -9.17 19.17
CA ASP A 97 0.15 -9.64 20.27
C ASP A 97 1.62 -9.62 19.80
N LEU A 98 2.24 -8.44 19.90
CA LEU A 98 3.64 -8.28 19.50
C LEU A 98 4.60 -8.97 20.46
N GLY A 99 4.20 -9.15 21.72
CA GLY A 99 4.98 -9.81 22.74
C GLY A 99 5.17 -11.31 22.51
N ALA A 100 4.27 -11.95 21.75
CA ALA A 100 4.31 -13.37 21.47
C ALA A 100 5.58 -13.83 20.71
N CYS A 101 6.22 -12.95 19.93
CA CYS A 101 7.46 -13.26 19.20
C CYS A 101 8.71 -13.36 20.07
N LYS A 102 8.61 -13.12 21.37
CA LYS A 102 9.70 -13.18 22.37
C LYS A 102 10.88 -12.23 22.14
N GLN A 103 10.77 -11.27 21.21
CA GLN A 103 11.75 -10.20 21.05
C GLN A 103 11.54 -9.12 22.12
N GLU A 104 12.58 -8.72 22.80
CA GLU A 104 12.51 -7.77 23.91
C GLU A 104 11.93 -6.41 23.46
N SER A 105 12.41 -5.89 22.33
CA SER A 105 11.88 -4.65 21.73
C SER A 105 10.38 -4.70 21.45
N MET A 106 9.86 -5.83 20.95
CA MET A 106 8.45 -6.01 20.66
C MET A 106 7.61 -6.13 21.94
N ARG A 107 8.15 -6.75 22.98
CA ARG A 107 7.51 -6.78 24.31
C ARG A 107 7.41 -5.37 24.91
N ILE A 108 8.45 -4.55 24.75
CA ILE A 108 8.43 -3.16 25.20
C ILE A 108 7.37 -2.36 24.43
N VAL A 109 7.32 -2.50 23.09
CA VAL A 109 6.29 -1.83 22.27
C VAL A 109 4.89 -2.28 22.68
N ASP A 110 4.67 -3.58 22.86
CA ASP A 110 3.37 -4.13 23.23
C ASP A 110 2.90 -3.66 24.62
N LEU A 111 3.83 -3.42 25.54
CA LEU A 111 3.52 -2.93 26.88
C LEU A 111 3.25 -1.42 26.92
N ILE A 112 4.05 -0.61 26.18
CA ILE A 112 4.01 0.86 26.29
C ILE A 112 3.04 1.47 25.27
N SER A 113 2.98 0.90 24.06
CA SER A 113 2.19 1.42 22.94
C SER A 113 1.60 0.26 22.11
N PRO A 114 0.65 -0.50 22.68
CA PRO A 114 0.05 -1.63 21.99
C PRO A 114 -0.62 -1.20 20.68
N ILE A 115 -0.48 -2.03 19.65
CA ILE A 115 -1.02 -1.75 18.32
C ILE A 115 -2.35 -2.48 18.15
N GLY A 116 -3.45 -1.72 18.12
CA GLY A 116 -4.77 -2.24 17.79
C GLY A 116 -4.95 -2.40 16.28
N LYS A 117 -5.72 -3.40 15.87
CA LYS A 117 -6.16 -3.55 14.48
C LYS A 117 -7.07 -2.36 14.12
N GLY A 118 -6.75 -1.66 13.03
CA GLY A 118 -7.46 -0.45 12.65
C GLY A 118 -6.92 0.85 13.25
N THR A 119 -5.88 0.80 14.08
CA THR A 119 -5.24 2.00 14.65
C THR A 119 -4.16 2.58 13.74
N ARG A 120 -3.71 3.78 14.06
CA ARG A 120 -2.59 4.46 13.43
C ARG A 120 -1.51 4.74 14.47
N GLN A 121 -0.29 4.31 14.14
CA GLN A 121 0.90 4.50 14.96
C GLN A 121 1.90 5.38 14.23
N LEU A 122 2.54 6.28 14.96
CA LEU A 122 3.58 7.14 14.42
C LEU A 122 4.89 6.88 15.16
N ILE A 123 5.93 6.54 14.40
CA ILE A 123 7.29 6.37 14.90
C ILE A 123 8.07 7.64 14.56
N VAL A 124 8.32 8.46 15.58
CA VAL A 124 9.12 9.68 15.44
C VAL A 124 10.51 9.40 15.95
N SER A 125 11.51 9.50 15.10
CA SER A 125 12.89 9.24 15.49
C SER A 125 13.88 10.05 14.65
N PRO A 126 15.03 10.45 15.24
CA PRO A 126 16.11 11.02 14.44
C PRO A 126 16.70 9.98 13.47
N PRO A 127 17.43 10.41 12.45
CA PRO A 127 18.15 9.50 11.56
C PRO A 127 19.09 8.57 12.35
N LYS A 128 19.24 7.32 11.90
CA LYS A 128 20.13 6.29 12.47
C LYS A 128 19.76 5.85 13.91
N ALA A 129 18.53 6.06 14.36
CA ALA A 129 18.06 5.63 15.68
C ALA A 129 17.49 4.19 15.72
N GLY A 130 17.73 3.37 14.69
CA GLY A 130 17.24 1.98 14.65
C GLY A 130 15.81 1.82 14.14
N LYS A 131 15.21 2.86 13.54
CA LYS A 131 13.83 2.85 13.02
C LYS A 131 13.56 1.69 12.08
N THR A 132 14.44 1.46 11.09
CA THR A 132 14.29 0.38 10.09
C THR A 132 14.27 -0.99 10.77
N ILE A 133 15.18 -1.23 11.73
CA ILE A 133 15.22 -2.47 12.51
C ILE A 133 13.90 -2.66 13.29
N LEU A 134 13.37 -1.60 13.88
CA LEU A 134 12.11 -1.65 14.61
C LEU A 134 10.95 -2.03 13.68
N LEU A 135 10.88 -1.43 12.47
CA LEU A 135 9.85 -1.78 11.47
C LEU A 135 9.97 -3.23 11.02
N GLU A 136 11.18 -3.74 10.77
CA GLU A 136 11.41 -5.14 10.39
C GLU A 136 10.96 -6.11 11.51
N GLN A 137 11.27 -5.78 12.76
CA GLN A 137 10.82 -6.56 13.91
C GLN A 137 9.30 -6.54 14.07
N MET A 138 8.64 -5.39 13.83
CA MET A 138 7.19 -5.28 13.82
C MET A 138 6.55 -6.15 12.74
N VAL A 139 7.11 -6.18 11.51
CA VAL A 139 6.67 -7.09 10.46
C VAL A 139 6.70 -8.54 10.93
N GLY A 140 7.82 -8.96 11.52
CA GLY A 140 7.98 -10.30 12.05
C GLY A 140 6.98 -10.64 13.15
N ALA A 141 6.78 -9.74 14.11
CA ALA A 141 5.87 -9.91 15.23
C ALA A 141 4.39 -9.97 14.80
N ILE A 142 3.98 -9.08 13.88
CA ILE A 142 2.61 -9.08 13.33
C ILE A 142 2.34 -10.36 12.55
N ARG A 143 3.27 -10.81 11.72
CA ARG A 143 3.13 -12.09 11.00
C ARG A 143 3.05 -13.29 11.93
N HIS A 144 3.77 -13.26 13.03
CA HIS A 144 3.72 -14.33 14.05
C HIS A 144 2.37 -14.37 14.75
N SER A 145 1.86 -13.22 15.20
CA SER A 145 0.61 -13.14 15.95
C SER A 145 -0.63 -13.21 15.06
N SER A 146 -0.54 -12.74 13.82
CA SER A 146 -1.67 -12.65 12.87
C SER A 146 -1.26 -13.05 11.46
N PRO A 147 -1.02 -14.35 11.19
CA PRO A 147 -0.47 -14.83 9.92
C PRO A 147 -1.37 -14.60 8.70
N LYS A 148 -2.64 -14.33 8.89
CA LYS A 148 -3.61 -14.00 7.82
C LYS A 148 -3.62 -12.52 7.46
N THR A 149 -3.10 -11.65 8.32
CA THR A 149 -3.04 -10.21 8.06
C THR A 149 -2.09 -9.93 6.91
N ARG A 150 -2.56 -9.20 5.93
CA ARG A 150 -1.74 -8.76 4.80
C ARG A 150 -0.87 -7.58 5.23
N ILE A 151 0.43 -7.70 5.04
CA ILE A 151 1.38 -6.63 5.38
C ILE A 151 1.94 -6.06 4.08
N LEU A 152 1.71 -4.76 3.88
CA LEU A 152 2.23 -3.95 2.78
C LEU A 152 3.19 -2.89 3.34
N VAL A 153 4.38 -2.82 2.78
CA VAL A 153 5.39 -1.83 3.17
C VAL A 153 5.65 -0.88 2.01
N LEU A 154 5.45 0.41 2.26
CA LEU A 154 5.71 1.51 1.33
C LEU A 154 6.98 2.25 1.75
N LEU A 155 8.04 2.10 0.96
CA LEU A 155 9.29 2.84 1.11
C LEU A 155 9.36 3.94 0.05
N VAL A 156 9.47 5.21 0.46
CA VAL A 156 9.49 6.34 -0.48
C VAL A 156 10.80 7.11 -0.37
N ASP A 157 11.46 7.32 -1.51
CA ASP A 157 12.72 8.06 -1.59
C ASP A 157 13.81 7.45 -0.69
N GLU A 158 13.84 6.10 -0.58
CA GLU A 158 14.85 5.37 0.17
C GLU A 158 16.07 5.02 -0.70
N ARG A 159 17.18 4.66 -0.05
CA ARG A 159 18.37 4.20 -0.77
C ARG A 159 18.15 2.80 -1.32
N PRO A 160 18.64 2.47 -2.54
CA PRO A 160 18.47 1.14 -3.13
C PRO A 160 18.95 -0.01 -2.25
N GLU A 161 20.06 0.19 -1.51
CA GLU A 161 20.60 -0.80 -0.58
C GLU A 161 19.67 -1.05 0.63
N GLU A 162 19.01 0.00 1.16
CA GLU A 162 18.06 -0.11 2.27
C GLU A 162 16.80 -0.85 1.84
N VAL A 163 16.29 -0.59 0.63
CA VAL A 163 15.18 -1.32 0.02
C VAL A 163 15.52 -2.81 -0.13
N THR A 164 16.73 -3.11 -0.61
CA THR A 164 17.19 -4.49 -0.80
C THR A 164 17.30 -5.22 0.54
N HIS A 165 17.86 -4.55 1.56
CA HIS A 165 17.96 -5.08 2.91
C HIS A 165 16.57 -5.40 3.48
N PHE A 166 15.64 -4.46 3.42
CA PHE A 166 14.28 -4.62 3.95
C PHE A 166 13.54 -5.79 3.27
N ARG A 167 13.64 -5.92 1.95
CA ARG A 167 13.04 -7.05 1.20
C ARG A 167 13.60 -8.40 1.63
N ARG A 168 14.90 -8.46 1.93
CA ARG A 168 15.55 -9.70 2.39
C ARG A 168 15.19 -10.04 3.85
N ALA A 169 15.07 -9.04 4.70
CA ALA A 169 14.67 -9.21 6.09
C ALA A 169 13.19 -9.60 6.24
N CYS A 170 12.32 -9.08 5.38
CA CYS A 170 10.87 -9.25 5.45
C CYS A 170 10.34 -10.17 4.34
N VAL A 171 10.91 -11.37 4.21
CA VAL A 171 10.50 -12.36 3.18
C VAL A 171 9.01 -12.68 3.30
N GLY A 172 8.30 -12.70 2.15
CA GLY A 172 6.87 -12.94 2.08
C GLY A 172 5.99 -11.75 2.45
N THR A 173 6.59 -10.58 2.72
CA THR A 173 5.87 -9.30 2.86
C THR A 173 5.90 -8.56 1.53
N GLU A 174 4.82 -7.87 1.21
CA GLU A 174 4.73 -7.05 0.01
C GLU A 174 5.46 -5.72 0.25
N VAL A 175 6.68 -5.58 -0.31
CA VAL A 175 7.51 -4.39 -0.16
C VAL A 175 7.56 -3.64 -1.49
N VAL A 176 6.90 -2.49 -1.55
CA VAL A 176 6.92 -1.58 -2.70
C VAL A 176 7.73 -0.33 -2.36
N ALA A 177 8.59 0.06 -3.28
CA ALA A 177 9.56 1.11 -3.02
C ALA A 177 9.77 2.04 -4.22
N SER A 178 10.04 3.29 -3.92
CA SER A 178 10.71 4.21 -4.82
C SER A 178 12.02 4.68 -4.19
N THR A 179 13.08 4.68 -4.97
CA THR A 179 14.42 5.02 -4.50
C THR A 179 14.79 6.46 -4.86
N SER A 180 15.88 6.98 -4.29
CA SER A 180 16.41 8.30 -4.59
C SER A 180 16.70 8.56 -6.07
N ASP A 181 16.81 7.48 -6.89
CA ASP A 181 17.03 7.59 -8.34
C ASP A 181 15.75 7.91 -9.13
N HIS A 182 14.60 7.90 -8.47
CA HIS A 182 13.29 8.14 -9.11
C HIS A 182 12.87 9.60 -9.00
N THR A 183 11.99 10.00 -9.91
CA THR A 183 11.42 11.35 -9.94
C THR A 183 10.35 11.55 -8.85
N ALA A 184 10.06 12.81 -8.51
CA ALA A 184 8.98 13.14 -7.59
C ALA A 184 7.61 12.63 -8.07
N ASP A 185 7.38 12.60 -9.38
CA ASP A 185 6.15 12.05 -9.97
C ASP A 185 6.03 10.55 -9.71
N GLU A 186 7.10 9.78 -9.88
CA GLU A 186 7.11 8.33 -9.59
C GLU A 186 6.88 8.03 -8.11
N HIS A 187 7.45 8.84 -7.19
CA HIS A 187 7.16 8.71 -5.76
C HIS A 187 5.68 8.95 -5.45
N CYS A 188 5.11 10.00 -6.05
CA CYS A 188 3.72 10.35 -5.86
C CYS A 188 2.77 9.29 -6.45
N GLU A 189 3.05 8.82 -7.67
CA GLU A 189 2.24 7.78 -8.33
C GLU A 189 2.23 6.49 -7.52
N LEU A 190 3.37 6.08 -6.95
CA LEU A 190 3.43 4.90 -6.10
C LEU A 190 2.57 5.07 -4.85
N ALA A 191 2.67 6.22 -4.17
CA ALA A 191 1.90 6.51 -2.97
C ALA A 191 0.38 6.56 -3.25
N GLU A 192 -0.02 7.19 -4.37
CA GLU A 192 -1.42 7.25 -4.82
C GLU A 192 -1.97 5.84 -5.16
N LEU A 193 -1.17 5.00 -5.80
CA LEU A 193 -1.56 3.64 -6.16
C LEU A 193 -1.68 2.74 -4.91
N VAL A 194 -0.77 2.88 -3.94
CA VAL A 194 -0.85 2.17 -2.65
C VAL A 194 -2.09 2.61 -1.88
N LEU A 195 -2.41 3.91 -1.85
CA LEU A 195 -3.64 4.42 -1.24
C LEU A 195 -4.88 3.74 -1.84
N ALA A 196 -4.97 3.71 -3.18
CA ALA A 196 -6.08 3.09 -3.89
C ALA A 196 -6.14 1.56 -3.62
N HIS A 197 -4.97 0.91 -3.56
CA HIS A 197 -4.88 -0.52 -3.29
C HIS A 197 -5.39 -0.87 -1.88
N VAL A 198 -4.90 -0.22 -0.84
CA VAL A 198 -5.32 -0.49 0.54
C VAL A 198 -6.81 -0.17 0.73
N GLN A 199 -7.32 0.87 0.06
CA GLN A 199 -8.74 1.18 0.07
C GLN A 199 -9.58 0.06 -0.56
N ALA A 200 -9.17 -0.45 -1.73
CA ALA A 200 -9.86 -1.55 -2.40
C ALA A 200 -9.83 -2.86 -1.57
N GLU A 201 -8.72 -3.14 -0.88
CA GLU A 201 -8.61 -4.29 0.04
C GLU A 201 -9.60 -4.18 1.21
N LEU A 202 -9.73 -2.98 1.80
CA LEU A 202 -10.68 -2.73 2.89
C LEU A 202 -12.14 -2.89 2.43
N GLU A 203 -12.47 -2.40 1.23
CA GLU A 203 -13.80 -2.60 0.61
C GLU A 203 -14.12 -4.09 0.39
N CYS A 204 -13.09 -4.93 0.23
CA CYS A 204 -13.22 -6.38 0.12
C CYS A 204 -13.20 -7.11 1.47
N GLY A 205 -13.20 -6.40 2.59
CA GLY A 205 -13.21 -6.98 3.93
C GLY A 205 -11.85 -7.56 4.37
N GLN A 206 -10.76 -7.16 3.74
CA GLN A 206 -9.43 -7.64 4.08
C GLN A 206 -8.86 -6.93 5.31
N GLU A 207 -8.03 -7.66 6.07
CA GLU A 207 -7.23 -7.10 7.16
C GLU A 207 -5.83 -6.75 6.64
N VAL A 208 -5.49 -5.46 6.68
CA VAL A 208 -4.24 -4.92 6.10
C VAL A 208 -3.47 -4.12 7.13
N VAL A 209 -2.17 -4.34 7.20
CA VAL A 209 -1.21 -3.44 7.86
C VAL A 209 -0.41 -2.74 6.78
N LEU A 210 -0.51 -1.41 6.73
CA LEU A 210 0.31 -0.58 5.87
C LEU A 210 1.41 0.08 6.70
N MET A 211 2.66 -0.27 6.40
CA MET A 211 3.83 0.39 6.97
C MET A 211 4.36 1.42 5.98
N ILE A 212 4.69 2.63 6.45
CA ILE A 212 5.15 3.74 5.59
C ILE A 212 6.48 4.28 6.13
N ASP A 213 7.53 4.13 5.36
CA ASP A 213 8.82 4.75 5.64
C ASP A 213 9.22 5.69 4.48
N SER A 214 9.06 7.00 4.62
CA SER A 214 8.46 7.76 5.72
C SER A 214 7.39 8.73 5.20
N LEU A 215 6.44 9.10 6.05
CA LEU A 215 5.44 10.14 5.72
C LEU A 215 6.11 11.49 5.39
N THR A 216 7.23 11.80 6.05
CA THR A 216 8.03 13.00 5.76
C THR A 216 8.50 13.02 4.29
N ARG A 217 8.98 11.89 3.78
CA ARG A 217 9.45 11.78 2.39
C ARG A 217 8.29 11.79 1.40
N VAL A 218 7.17 11.14 1.74
CA VAL A 218 5.93 11.25 0.93
C VAL A 218 5.53 12.72 0.81
N GLY A 219 5.44 13.47 1.92
CA GLY A 219 5.10 14.89 1.90
C GLY A 219 6.06 15.74 1.04
N ARG A 220 7.36 15.46 1.14
CA ARG A 220 8.38 16.14 0.31
C ARG A 220 8.19 15.85 -1.19
N ALA A 221 7.91 14.60 -1.57
CA ALA A 221 7.68 14.23 -2.96
C ALA A 221 6.48 15.01 -3.55
N PHE A 222 5.36 15.08 -2.83
CA PHE A 222 4.19 15.86 -3.27
C PHE A 222 4.50 17.36 -3.34
N ASN A 223 5.26 17.92 -2.41
CA ASN A 223 5.68 19.31 -2.46
C ASN A 223 6.56 19.63 -3.68
N ASN A 224 7.49 18.72 -4.02
CA ASN A 224 8.36 18.87 -5.19
C ASN A 224 7.60 18.72 -6.50
N ARG A 225 6.60 17.84 -6.57
CA ARG A 225 5.71 17.67 -7.73
C ARG A 225 4.92 18.95 -8.01
N THR A 226 4.33 19.57 -7.00
CA THR A 226 3.55 20.79 -7.13
C THR A 226 4.38 21.95 -7.63
N ARG A 227 5.60 22.13 -7.09
CA ARG A 227 6.53 23.18 -7.53
C ARG A 227 6.93 23.10 -9.01
N ARG A 228 7.03 21.89 -9.57
CA ARG A 228 7.33 21.69 -10.99
C ARG A 228 6.16 22.01 -11.90
N GLY A 229 4.93 21.95 -11.42
CA GLY A 229 3.70 22.22 -12.19
C GLY A 229 3.44 23.70 -12.52
N GLY A 230 4.32 24.62 -12.14
CA GLY A 230 4.30 26.04 -12.58
C GLY A 230 3.18 26.92 -11.99
N SER A 231 2.26 26.35 -11.21
CA SER A 231 1.23 27.11 -10.50
C SER A 231 1.70 27.36 -9.07
N ALA A 232 2.30 28.51 -8.82
CA ALA A 232 2.66 28.93 -7.46
C ALA A 232 1.39 28.96 -6.58
N ARG A 233 1.23 27.95 -5.73
CA ARG A 233 0.18 27.95 -4.70
C ARG A 233 0.69 28.70 -3.47
N PRO A 234 -0.23 29.29 -2.66
CA PRO A 234 0.17 29.93 -1.42
C PRO A 234 1.01 28.97 -0.55
N THR A 235 2.16 29.41 -0.12
CA THR A 235 3.03 28.65 0.75
C THR A 235 2.56 28.77 2.20
N MET A 236 2.29 27.67 2.85
CA MET A 236 1.98 27.61 4.27
C MET A 236 3.27 27.71 5.11
N THR A 237 3.11 27.91 6.42
CA THR A 237 4.22 27.89 7.37
C THR A 237 5.06 26.61 7.21
N GLY A 238 6.39 26.75 7.17
CA GLY A 238 7.32 25.63 6.97
C GLY A 238 7.65 25.29 5.51
N GLY A 239 7.30 26.17 4.55
CA GLY A 239 7.69 26.00 3.14
C GLY A 239 6.89 24.95 2.35
N LEU A 240 5.75 24.50 2.89
CA LEU A 240 4.84 23.58 2.23
C LEU A 240 3.77 24.34 1.44
N GLU A 241 3.49 23.93 0.22
CA GLU A 241 2.39 24.48 -0.57
C GLU A 241 1.03 23.96 -0.09
N ALA A 242 -0.02 24.76 -0.28
CA ALA A 242 -1.37 24.37 0.09
C ALA A 242 -1.83 23.11 -0.67
N GLY A 243 -2.39 22.12 0.05
CA GLY A 243 -2.88 20.86 -0.52
C GLY A 243 -1.84 19.73 -0.63
N VAL A 244 -0.56 20.02 -0.43
CA VAL A 244 0.53 19.02 -0.55
C VAL A 244 0.37 17.85 0.42
N LEU A 245 -0.19 18.09 1.58
CA LEU A 245 -0.39 17.07 2.62
C LEU A 245 -1.68 16.25 2.43
N GLU A 246 -2.47 16.49 1.37
CA GLU A 246 -3.74 15.77 1.17
C GLU A 246 -3.53 14.25 1.09
N ILE A 247 -2.65 13.79 0.20
CA ILE A 247 -2.40 12.34 0.06
C ILE A 247 -1.71 11.75 1.29
N PRO A 248 -0.66 12.34 1.89
CA PRO A 248 -0.13 11.89 3.17
C PRO A 248 -1.19 11.77 4.28
N ARG A 249 -2.10 12.74 4.39
CA ARG A 249 -3.22 12.71 5.35
C ARG A 249 -4.21 11.58 5.03
N ARG A 250 -4.54 11.38 3.75
CA ARG A 250 -5.43 10.31 3.32
C ARG A 250 -4.82 8.95 3.59
N LEU A 251 -3.52 8.73 3.28
CA LEU A 251 -2.81 7.51 3.61
C LEU A 251 -2.88 7.22 5.12
N PHE A 252 -2.52 8.19 5.95
CA PHE A 252 -2.55 8.03 7.40
C PHE A 252 -3.97 7.94 7.97
N GLY A 253 -4.94 8.55 7.29
CA GLY A 253 -6.35 8.55 7.64
C GLY A 253 -7.13 7.30 7.21
N LEU A 254 -6.51 6.37 6.46
CA LEU A 254 -7.16 5.10 6.09
C LEU A 254 -7.40 4.18 7.29
N ALA A 255 -6.61 4.34 8.38
CA ALA A 255 -6.68 3.47 9.55
C ALA A 255 -8.08 3.46 10.15
N ARG A 256 -8.71 2.30 10.15
CA ARG A 256 -10.03 2.03 10.74
C ARG A 256 -10.31 0.55 10.85
N THR A 257 -11.19 0.20 11.76
CA THR A 257 -11.85 -1.11 11.86
C THR A 257 -13.25 -0.97 11.28
N ILE A 258 -13.68 -1.92 10.46
CA ILE A 258 -15.01 -1.90 9.85
C ILE A 258 -15.91 -2.91 10.56
N GLU A 259 -17.11 -2.48 10.88
CA GLU A 259 -18.14 -3.33 11.47
C GLU A 259 -18.44 -4.52 10.54
N ASN A 260 -18.30 -5.75 11.06
CA ASN A 260 -18.45 -6.99 10.28
C ASN A 260 -17.56 -7.06 9.02
N GLY A 261 -16.46 -6.33 9.01
CA GLY A 261 -15.52 -6.24 7.88
C GLY A 261 -14.07 -6.43 8.29
N GLY A 262 -13.17 -5.97 7.43
CA GLY A 262 -11.74 -5.97 7.68
C GLY A 262 -11.26 -4.76 8.50
N SER A 263 -9.96 -4.58 8.54
CA SER A 263 -9.32 -3.41 9.16
C SER A 263 -8.11 -2.94 8.38
N VAL A 264 -7.81 -1.64 8.48
CA VAL A 264 -6.53 -1.07 8.02
C VAL A 264 -5.80 -0.49 9.21
N THR A 265 -4.65 -1.05 9.53
CA THR A 265 -3.73 -0.53 10.54
C THR A 265 -2.58 0.19 9.85
N ILE A 266 -2.26 1.40 10.30
CA ILE A 266 -1.18 2.20 9.73
C ILE A 266 -0.04 2.35 10.74
N ILE A 267 1.17 1.98 10.33
CA ILE A 267 2.39 2.21 11.08
C ILE A 267 3.29 3.09 10.21
N ALA A 268 3.44 4.34 10.56
CA ALA A 268 4.18 5.29 9.76
C ALA A 268 5.35 5.90 10.52
N SER A 269 6.45 6.11 9.82
CA SER A 269 7.59 6.83 10.38
C SER A 269 7.60 8.29 9.95
N CYS A 270 8.12 9.14 10.82
CA CYS A 270 8.47 10.54 10.56
C CYS A 270 9.91 10.81 10.96
N LEU A 271 10.56 11.73 10.25
CA LEU A 271 11.94 12.19 10.47
C LEU A 271 11.91 13.62 10.97
#